data_a8fa38d4a8d40da60fbf18148f3f2378
#
_entry.id   a8fa38d4a8d40da60fbf18148f3f2378
#
_cell.length_a   1.000
_cell.length_b   1.000
_cell.length_c   1.000
_cell.angle_alpha   90.00
_cell.angle_beta   90.00
_cell.angle_gamma   90.00
#
_symmetry.space_group_name_H-M   'P 1'
#
loop_
_entity.id
_entity.type
_entity.pdbx_description
1 polymer ?
#
loop_
_entity_poly.entity_id
_entity_poly.type
_entity_poly.pdbx_seq_one_letter_code
_entity_poly.pdbx_strand_id
1 'polypeptide(L)' 'MKQEIILSPHGNGCWNWMFCIDEVFIAGGVESSRFEAFKVACAAYDKEDIE' A
#
# COMPACT_ATOMS: atom_id res chain seq x y z
N MET A 1 7.32 2.09 -16.26
CA MET A 1 6.40 2.52 -15.21
C MET A 1 6.90 2.01 -13.87
N LYS A 2 7.04 2.93 -12.92
CA LYS A 2 7.58 2.58 -11.62
C LYS A 2 6.45 2.42 -10.62
N GLN A 3 6.35 1.26 -10.00
CA GLN A 3 5.32 1.00 -9.02
C GLN A 3 5.97 0.86 -7.66
N GLU A 4 5.37 1.48 -6.64
CA GLU A 4 5.93 1.45 -5.30
C GLU A 4 4.86 1.18 -4.27
N ILE A 5 5.23 0.41 -3.26
CA ILE A 5 4.38 0.23 -2.09
C ILE A 5 5.17 0.75 -0.91
N ILE A 6 4.62 1.68 -0.16
CA ILE A 6 5.28 2.27 0.99
C ILE A 6 4.51 1.91 2.24
N LEU A 7 5.20 1.40 3.24
CA LEU A 7 4.58 1.06 4.52
C LEU A 7 5.23 1.91 5.60
N SER A 8 4.43 2.46 6.48
CA SER A 8 4.96 3.23 7.59
C SER A 8 4.12 3.04 8.84
N PRO A 9 4.74 3.16 10.02
CA PRO A 9 3.99 3.01 11.27
C PRO A 9 3.00 4.14 11.43
N HIS A 10 1.82 3.82 11.93
CA HIS A 10 0.78 4.81 12.13
C HIS A 10 0.50 5.06 13.61
N GLY A 11 1.03 4.26 14.49
CA GLY A 11 0.77 4.37 15.92
C GLY A 11 -0.17 3.27 16.39
N ASN A 12 -0.13 2.96 17.66
CA ASN A 12 -0.97 1.94 18.27
C ASN A 12 -0.92 0.60 17.55
N GLY A 13 0.24 0.27 16.99
CA GLY A 13 0.40 -1.00 16.28
C GLY A 13 -0.16 -1.01 14.87
N CYS A 14 -0.78 0.07 14.44
CA CYS A 14 -1.32 0.15 13.10
C CYS A 14 -0.26 0.54 12.09
N TRP A 15 -0.52 0.27 10.84
CA TRP A 15 0.40 0.59 9.77
C TRP A 15 -0.34 1.24 8.61
N ASN A 16 0.32 2.22 8.04
CA ASN A 16 -0.19 2.95 6.90
C ASN A 16 0.43 2.37 5.65
N TRP A 17 -0.33 2.19 4.60
CA TRP A 17 0.22 1.72 3.34
C TRP A 17 -0.16 2.69 2.23
N MET A 18 0.68 2.75 1.21
CA MET A 18 0.46 3.65 0.10
C MET A 18 0.96 2.98 -1.17
N PHE A 19 0.18 3.04 -2.21
CA PHE A 19 0.57 2.50 -3.51
C PHE A 19 0.66 3.64 -4.50
N CYS A 20 1.79 3.76 -5.16
CA CYS A 20 2.04 4.84 -6.11
C CYS A 20 2.52 4.27 -7.43
N ILE A 21 2.20 4.95 -8.52
CA ILE A 21 2.71 4.62 -9.84
C ILE A 21 3.34 5.89 -10.39
N ASP A 22 4.62 5.81 -10.73
CA ASP A 22 5.39 6.95 -11.25
C ASP A 22 5.27 8.15 -10.32
N GLU A 23 5.31 7.86 -9.01
CA GLU A 23 5.26 8.88 -7.97
C GLU A 23 3.92 9.58 -7.85
N VAL A 24 2.89 8.97 -8.43
CA VAL A 24 1.54 9.48 -8.29
C VAL A 24 0.76 8.56 -7.35
N PHE A 25 0.16 9.13 -6.33
CA PHE A 25 -0.60 8.36 -5.35
C PHE A 25 -1.83 7.74 -6.02
N ILE A 26 -1.99 6.44 -5.86
CA ILE A 26 -3.11 5.71 -6.44
C ILE A 26 -4.09 5.26 -5.35
N ALA A 27 -3.58 4.66 -4.29
CA ALA A 27 -4.44 4.13 -3.23
C ALA A 27 -3.66 4.06 -1.93
N GLY A 28 -4.35 4.04 -0.82
CA GLY A 28 -3.72 3.93 0.48
C GLY A 28 -4.73 3.71 1.58
N GLY A 29 -4.25 3.40 2.75
CA GLY A 29 -5.12 3.19 3.90
C GLY A 29 -4.32 2.83 5.13
N VAL A 30 -5.03 2.53 6.22
CA VAL A 30 -4.43 2.16 7.49
C VAL A 30 -4.98 0.79 7.89
N GLU A 31 -4.09 -0.11 8.30
CA GLU A 31 -4.49 -1.44 8.71
C GLU A 31 -4.00 -1.73 10.11
N SER A 32 -4.51 -2.78 10.71
CA SER A 32 -4.23 -3.07 12.10
C SER A 32 -2.85 -3.67 12.33
N SER A 33 -2.14 -4.08 11.30
CA SER A 33 -0.79 -4.61 11.44
C SER A 33 -0.02 -4.41 10.15
N ARG A 34 1.29 -4.56 10.25
CA ARG A 34 2.14 -4.42 9.09
C ARG A 34 1.83 -5.48 8.04
N PHE A 35 1.55 -6.70 8.51
CA PHE A 35 1.23 -7.80 7.60
C PHE A 35 -0.05 -7.50 6.82
N GLU A 36 -1.07 -7.00 7.51
CA GLU A 36 -2.33 -6.66 6.86
C GLU A 36 -2.14 -5.51 5.87
N ALA A 37 -1.34 -4.52 6.24
CA ALA A 37 -1.07 -3.39 5.36
C ALA A 37 -0.41 -3.86 4.07
N PHE A 38 0.56 -4.74 4.18
CA PHE A 38 1.26 -5.26 3.01
C PHE A 38 0.33 -6.09 2.15
N LYS A 39 -0.51 -6.90 2.78
CA LYS A 39 -1.45 -7.74 2.08
C LYS A 39 -2.45 -6.92 1.26
N VAL A 40 -2.98 -5.86 1.85
CA VAL A 40 -3.93 -5.00 1.16
C VAL A 40 -3.22 -4.23 0.04
N ALA A 41 -2.01 -3.78 0.29
CA ALA A 41 -1.24 -3.05 -0.72
C ALA A 41 -0.94 -3.95 -1.92
N CYS A 42 -0.63 -5.22 -1.67
CA CYS A 42 -0.38 -6.15 -2.76
C CYS A 42 -1.65 -6.40 -3.57
N ALA A 43 -2.79 -6.44 -2.93
CA ALA A 43 -4.06 -6.59 -3.64
C ALA A 43 -4.32 -5.40 -4.55
N ALA A 44 -3.99 -4.20 -4.08
CA ALA A 44 -4.15 -3.00 -4.90
C ALA A 44 -3.19 -3.03 -6.08
N TYR A 45 -1.97 -3.49 -5.83
CA TYR A 45 -0.96 -3.60 -6.89
C TYR A 45 -1.45 -4.56 -7.98
N ASP A 46 -1.94 -5.72 -7.60
CA ASP A 46 -2.42 -6.70 -8.56
C ASP A 46 -3.58 -6.16 -9.37
N LYS A 47 -4.45 -5.41 -8.74
CA LYS A 47 -5.60 -4.86 -9.41
C LYS A 47 -5.19 -3.85 -10.47
N GLU A 48 -4.19 -3.02 -10.16
CA GLU A 48 -3.74 -2.02 -11.11
C GLU A 48 -2.85 -2.61 -12.19
N ASP A 49 -2.29 -3.76 -11.96
CA ASP A 49 -1.39 -4.36 -12.89
C ASP A 49 -2.06 -5.28 -13.88
N ILE A 50 -3.31 -5.21 -14.02
CA ILE A 50 -4.01 -5.98 -14.97
C ILE A 50 -3.76 -5.51 -16.29
N GLU A 51 -3.58 -6.08 -17.13
CA GLU A 51 -3.46 -5.54 -18.37
C GLU A 51 -3.48 -6.30 -19.20
#